data_a2719600e28743d6e08dc82b29e58197
#
_entry.id   a2719600e28743d6e08dc82b29e58197
#
_cell.length_a   1.000
_cell.length_b   1.000
_cell.length_c   1.000
_cell.angle_alpha   90.00
_cell.angle_beta   90.00
_cell.angle_gamma   90.00
#
_symmetry.space_group_name_H-M   'P 1'
#
loop_
_entity.id
_entity.type
_entity.pdbx_description
1 polymer ?
#
loop_
_entity_poly.entity_id
_entity_poly.type
_entity_poly.pdbx_seq_one_letter_code
_entity_poly.pdbx_strand_id
1 'polypeptide(L)'
;ALLPQLESATQYIFLEYFIIDEGLMWGRILEILARKAAQGVDVRVMYDGTCEFSTLPRDYPRRLEALGIRCKVFAPVTPFVSTHYNYRDHRKILVVDGRVGFTGGVNLADEYINRKQRCGVWKDTGLMLKGPGVYPLTVTFLKMWDFVAGTTTPYTDYMPLGEYEADGYVQPYCDSPLDGEAVAESAYLNVLQHARDYVYIVTPYLIVDNEMVTALCLAAKSGVDVRILTPGVPDKWYVYY
;
A
#
# COMPACT_ATOMS: atom_id res chain seq x y z
N ALA A 1 8.90 10.49 -9.73
CA ALA A 1 8.59 9.24 -10.45
C ALA A 1 7.07 9.09 -10.67
N LEU A 2 6.21 9.26 -9.64
CA LEU A 2 4.78 8.96 -9.68
C LEU A 2 3.98 9.87 -10.63
N LEU A 3 4.09 11.20 -10.51
CA LEU A 3 3.27 12.14 -11.28
C LEU A 3 3.37 11.95 -12.81
N PRO A 4 4.57 11.78 -13.42
CA PRO A 4 4.67 11.49 -14.85
C PRO A 4 3.96 10.21 -15.29
N GLN A 5 3.89 9.20 -14.43
CA GLN A 5 3.16 7.96 -14.74
C GLN A 5 1.65 8.18 -14.71
N LEU A 6 1.13 8.94 -13.76
CA LEU A 6 -0.28 9.33 -13.74
C LEU A 6 -0.66 10.13 -15.00
N GLU A 7 0.20 11.05 -15.43
CA GLU A 7 0.01 11.82 -16.67
C GLU A 7 -0.05 10.94 -17.92
N SER A 8 0.65 9.83 -17.94
CA SER A 8 0.67 8.92 -19.08
C SER A 8 -0.55 7.98 -19.17
N ALA A 9 -1.42 7.97 -18.18
CA ALA A 9 -2.59 7.11 -18.12
C ALA A 9 -3.55 7.34 -19.31
N THR A 10 -4.05 6.25 -19.88
CA THR A 10 -4.96 6.26 -21.03
C THR A 10 -6.21 5.41 -20.82
N GLN A 11 -6.16 4.42 -19.92
CA GLN A 11 -7.26 3.47 -19.69
C GLN A 11 -7.78 3.56 -18.26
N TYR A 12 -6.92 3.35 -17.26
CA TYR A 12 -7.32 3.38 -15.87
C TYR A 12 -6.21 3.77 -14.91
N ILE A 13 -6.61 4.33 -13.77
CA ILE A 13 -5.76 4.61 -12.61
C ILE A 13 -6.47 4.08 -11.38
N PHE A 14 -5.83 3.17 -10.65
CA PHE A 14 -6.35 2.60 -9.42
C PHE A 14 -5.44 2.95 -8.24
N LEU A 15 -6.03 3.45 -7.16
CA LEU A 15 -5.34 3.81 -5.93
C LEU A 15 -6.01 3.15 -4.73
N GLU A 16 -5.22 2.49 -3.90
CA GLU A 16 -5.60 1.90 -2.61
C GLU A 16 -4.57 2.33 -1.57
N TYR A 17 -4.99 3.16 -0.60
CA TYR A 17 -4.08 3.72 0.38
C TYR A 17 -4.68 3.71 1.79
N PHE A 18 -3.84 3.38 2.79
CA PHE A 18 -4.25 3.42 4.19
C PHE A 18 -4.47 4.85 4.69
N ILE A 19 -3.59 5.79 4.31
CA ILE A 19 -3.71 7.22 4.67
C ILE A 19 -3.71 8.07 3.41
N ILE A 20 -4.73 8.93 3.31
CA ILE A 20 -4.77 10.09 2.42
C ILE A 20 -5.01 11.31 3.31
N ASP A 21 -4.18 12.34 3.19
CA ASP A 21 -4.30 13.62 3.91
C ASP A 21 -4.26 14.79 2.92
N GLU A 22 -5.17 15.74 3.09
CA GLU A 22 -5.20 16.94 2.24
C GLU A 22 -3.90 17.76 2.45
N GLY A 23 -3.19 18.00 1.37
CA GLY A 23 -1.91 18.70 1.37
C GLY A 23 -1.32 18.82 -0.03
N LEU A 24 -0.04 19.20 -0.09
CA LEU A 24 0.66 19.40 -1.36
C LEU A 24 0.78 18.09 -2.17
N MET A 25 1.12 16.99 -1.50
CA MET A 25 1.30 15.69 -2.16
C MET A 25 0.00 15.20 -2.78
N TRP A 26 -1.04 15.10 -1.96
CA TRP A 26 -2.35 14.64 -2.43
C TRP A 26 -2.96 15.63 -3.43
N GLY A 27 -2.89 16.93 -3.19
CA GLY A 27 -3.46 17.94 -4.09
C GLY A 27 -2.91 17.84 -5.52
N ARG A 28 -1.59 17.64 -5.67
CA ARG A 28 -0.97 17.43 -7.00
C ARG A 28 -1.41 16.13 -7.67
N ILE A 29 -1.59 15.07 -6.91
CA ILE A 29 -2.10 13.81 -7.42
C ILE A 29 -3.55 13.99 -7.85
N LEU A 30 -4.40 14.55 -7.00
CA LEU A 30 -5.82 14.76 -7.23
C LEU A 30 -6.09 15.63 -8.46
N GLU A 31 -5.29 16.67 -8.69
CA GLU A 31 -5.37 17.50 -9.89
C GLU A 31 -5.22 16.68 -11.17
N ILE A 32 -4.24 15.76 -11.20
CA ILE A 32 -4.03 14.87 -12.34
C ILE A 32 -5.19 13.87 -12.46
N LEU A 33 -5.61 13.26 -11.35
CA LEU A 33 -6.71 12.29 -11.34
C LEU A 33 -8.01 12.91 -11.88
N ALA A 34 -8.36 14.12 -11.44
CA ALA A 34 -9.56 14.82 -11.90
C ALA A 34 -9.49 15.12 -13.40
N ARG A 35 -8.35 15.58 -13.89
CA ARG A 35 -8.15 15.83 -15.32
C ARG A 35 -8.24 14.53 -16.15
N LYS A 36 -7.66 13.42 -15.65
CA LYS A 36 -7.74 12.12 -16.31
C LYS A 36 -9.16 11.56 -16.32
N ALA A 37 -9.89 11.69 -15.21
CA ALA A 37 -11.29 11.32 -15.16
C ALA A 37 -12.13 12.10 -16.17
N ALA A 38 -11.92 13.42 -16.29
CA ALA A 38 -12.57 14.26 -17.30
C ALA A 38 -12.23 13.87 -18.76
N GLN A 39 -11.11 13.19 -18.98
CA GLN A 39 -10.69 12.63 -20.27
C GLN A 39 -11.26 11.22 -20.54
N GLY A 40 -12.05 10.66 -19.62
CA GLY A 40 -12.66 9.34 -19.74
C GLY A 40 -11.80 8.18 -19.22
N VAL A 41 -10.69 8.45 -18.55
CA VAL A 41 -9.90 7.43 -17.86
C VAL A 41 -10.68 6.92 -16.65
N ASP A 42 -10.72 5.60 -16.44
CA ASP A 42 -11.34 4.98 -15.26
C ASP A 42 -10.49 5.22 -14.01
N VAL A 43 -10.83 6.24 -13.23
CA VAL A 43 -10.12 6.57 -12.00
C VAL A 43 -10.87 6.03 -10.79
N ARG A 44 -10.22 5.13 -10.04
CA ARG A 44 -10.76 4.57 -8.79
C ARG A 44 -9.83 4.86 -7.62
N VAL A 45 -10.40 5.37 -6.55
CA VAL A 45 -9.70 5.63 -5.29
C VAL A 45 -10.38 4.85 -4.18
N MET A 46 -9.60 4.10 -3.41
CA MET A 46 -10.03 3.45 -2.19
C MET A 46 -9.10 3.83 -1.04
N TYR A 47 -9.67 4.11 0.12
CA TYR A 47 -8.91 4.41 1.32
C TYR A 47 -9.54 3.76 2.55
N ASP A 48 -8.73 3.59 3.60
CA ASP A 48 -9.21 3.05 4.87
C ASP A 48 -10.08 4.04 5.62
N GLY A 49 -11.14 3.57 6.25
CA GLY A 49 -12.10 4.39 7.00
C GLY A 49 -11.52 5.16 8.17
N THR A 50 -10.31 4.84 8.65
CA THR A 50 -9.61 5.64 9.66
C THR A 50 -9.29 7.06 9.16
N CYS A 51 -9.18 7.27 7.84
CA CYS A 51 -9.02 8.61 7.26
C CYS A 51 -10.20 9.54 7.62
N GLU A 52 -11.42 9.02 7.68
CA GLU A 52 -12.62 9.83 8.03
C GLU A 52 -12.61 10.33 9.48
N PHE A 53 -11.71 9.79 10.30
CA PHE A 53 -11.52 10.21 11.69
C PHE A 53 -10.39 11.23 11.86
N SER A 54 -9.41 11.21 10.98
CA SER A 54 -8.15 11.89 11.21
C SER A 54 -7.75 12.90 10.15
N THR A 55 -8.06 12.65 8.88
CA THR A 55 -7.46 13.39 7.76
C THR A 55 -8.46 13.87 6.70
N LEU A 56 -9.59 13.16 6.53
CA LEU A 56 -10.57 13.46 5.48
C LEU A 56 -11.97 13.65 6.05
N PRO A 57 -12.77 14.57 5.52
CA PRO A 57 -14.18 14.70 5.92
C PRO A 57 -15.01 13.52 5.40
N ARG A 58 -16.10 13.19 6.10
CA ARG A 58 -16.97 12.06 5.74
C ARG A 58 -17.66 12.19 4.37
N ASP A 59 -17.77 13.38 3.85
CA ASP A 59 -18.34 13.65 2.51
C ASP A 59 -17.28 13.56 1.40
N TYR A 60 -16.04 13.19 1.73
CA TYR A 60 -14.93 13.16 0.78
C TYR A 60 -15.17 12.25 -0.43
N PRO A 61 -15.79 11.06 -0.30
CA PRO A 61 -16.15 10.25 -1.47
C PRO A 61 -17.02 11.01 -2.47
N ARG A 62 -18.03 11.76 -1.99
CA ARG A 62 -18.89 12.58 -2.85
C ARG A 62 -18.13 13.70 -3.55
N ARG A 63 -17.10 14.27 -2.88
CA ARG A 63 -16.25 15.30 -3.50
C ARG A 63 -15.43 14.71 -4.63
N LEU A 64 -14.90 13.49 -4.48
CA LEU A 64 -14.18 12.79 -5.53
C LEU A 64 -15.13 12.40 -6.69
N GLU A 65 -16.30 11.89 -6.38
CA GLU A 65 -17.32 11.55 -7.38
C GLU A 65 -17.77 12.77 -8.21
N ALA A 66 -17.85 13.95 -7.61
CA ALA A 66 -18.12 15.20 -8.33
C ALA A 66 -17.02 15.59 -9.32
N LEU A 67 -15.80 15.06 -9.15
CA LEU A 67 -14.66 15.19 -10.07
C LEU A 67 -14.59 14.04 -11.11
N GLY A 68 -15.60 13.15 -11.14
CA GLY A 68 -15.62 11.99 -12.01
C GLY A 68 -14.75 10.82 -11.52
N ILE A 69 -14.26 10.87 -10.29
CA ILE A 69 -13.42 9.83 -9.67
C ILE A 69 -14.30 8.91 -8.86
N ARG A 70 -14.32 7.62 -9.17
CA ARG A 70 -15.02 6.63 -8.35
C ARG A 70 -14.31 6.43 -7.02
N CYS A 71 -15.04 6.51 -5.92
CA CYS A 71 -14.44 6.40 -4.58
C CYS A 71 -15.15 5.36 -3.72
N LYS A 72 -14.38 4.61 -2.95
CA LYS A 72 -14.86 3.67 -1.92
C LYS A 72 -14.05 3.83 -0.64
N VAL A 73 -14.71 3.60 0.49
CA VAL A 73 -14.08 3.61 1.82
C VAL A 73 -14.10 2.18 2.36
N PHE A 74 -12.93 1.67 2.69
CA PHE A 74 -12.83 0.36 3.33
C PHE A 74 -13.13 0.46 4.82
N ALA A 75 -14.04 -0.37 5.31
CA ALA A 75 -14.44 -0.46 6.71
C ALA A 75 -14.64 0.93 7.37
N PRO A 76 -15.64 1.71 6.94
CA PRO A 76 -15.97 3.01 7.54
C PRO A 76 -16.11 2.87 9.05
N VAL A 77 -15.53 3.81 9.80
CA VAL A 77 -15.57 3.75 11.26
C VAL A 77 -16.92 4.24 11.77
N THR A 78 -17.70 3.34 12.32
CA THR A 78 -18.93 3.66 13.06
C THR A 78 -18.62 3.84 14.55
N PRO A 79 -19.26 4.79 15.25
CA PRO A 79 -18.89 5.16 16.63
C PRO A 79 -19.23 4.11 17.70
N PHE A 80 -19.57 2.89 17.33
CA PHE A 80 -19.84 1.79 18.28
C PHE A 80 -18.69 0.80 18.32
N VAL A 81 -18.37 0.33 19.52
CA VAL A 81 -17.32 -0.64 19.78
C VAL A 81 -17.60 -1.93 19.01
N SER A 82 -16.78 -2.19 17.99
CA SER A 82 -16.82 -3.42 17.20
C SER A 82 -15.46 -4.10 17.28
N THR A 83 -15.45 -5.41 17.49
CA THR A 83 -14.23 -6.23 17.42
C THR A 83 -13.58 -6.19 16.04
N HIS A 84 -14.34 -5.82 15.00
CA HIS A 84 -13.86 -5.64 13.63
C HIS A 84 -13.06 -4.33 13.41
N TYR A 85 -12.91 -3.50 14.45
CA TYR A 85 -12.15 -2.25 14.39
C TYR A 85 -10.69 -2.46 13.97
N ASN A 86 -10.12 -3.62 14.27
CA ASN A 86 -8.73 -3.96 13.96
C ASN A 86 -8.51 -4.45 12.52
N TYR A 87 -9.56 -4.82 11.79
CA TYR A 87 -9.43 -5.18 10.39
C TYR A 87 -9.31 -3.92 9.54
N ARG A 88 -8.08 -3.59 9.16
CA ARG A 88 -7.75 -2.40 8.40
C ARG A 88 -7.03 -2.74 7.11
N ASP A 89 -7.29 -1.95 6.07
CA ASP A 89 -6.58 -2.07 4.82
C ASP A 89 -5.31 -1.21 4.87
N HIS A 90 -4.18 -1.85 5.16
CA HIS A 90 -2.89 -1.16 5.28
C HIS A 90 -2.09 -1.14 3.97
N ARG A 91 -2.67 -1.54 2.85
CA ARG A 91 -2.01 -1.57 1.55
C ARG A 91 -1.77 -0.16 1.01
N LYS A 92 -0.75 -0.03 0.18
CA LYS A 92 -0.45 1.15 -0.61
C LYS A 92 -0.19 0.66 -2.02
N ILE A 93 -1.19 0.78 -2.87
CA ILE A 93 -1.17 0.32 -4.25
C ILE A 93 -1.59 1.47 -5.15
N LEU A 94 -0.81 1.72 -6.18
CA LEU A 94 -1.19 2.57 -7.29
C LEU A 94 -0.86 1.85 -8.59
N VAL A 95 -1.84 1.72 -9.46
CA VAL A 95 -1.67 1.08 -10.76
C VAL A 95 -2.10 2.03 -11.87
N VAL A 96 -1.31 2.10 -12.93
CA VAL A 96 -1.59 2.87 -14.14
C VAL A 96 -1.61 1.92 -15.33
N ASP A 97 -2.76 1.79 -15.97
CA ASP A 97 -2.99 1.00 -17.20
C ASP A 97 -2.43 -0.44 -17.14
N GLY A 98 -2.28 -1.05 -15.96
CA GLY A 98 -1.65 -2.36 -15.77
C GLY A 98 -0.17 -2.45 -16.17
N ARG A 99 0.42 -1.34 -16.60
CA ARG A 99 1.81 -1.25 -17.09
C ARG A 99 2.79 -0.77 -16.04
N VAL A 100 2.32 0.10 -15.14
CA VAL A 100 3.12 0.65 -14.05
C VAL A 100 2.38 0.48 -12.74
N GLY A 101 3.07 -0.05 -11.74
CA GLY A 101 2.56 -0.21 -10.38
C GLY A 101 3.50 0.40 -9.37
N PHE A 102 2.93 0.94 -8.29
CA PHE A 102 3.67 1.43 -7.14
C PHE A 102 3.14 0.75 -5.88
N THR A 103 4.05 0.36 -5.00
CA THR A 103 3.74 -0.16 -3.67
C THR A 103 4.85 0.19 -2.70
N GLY A 104 4.64 -0.04 -1.40
CA GLY A 104 5.62 0.22 -0.35
C GLY A 104 4.99 0.78 0.92
N GLY A 105 5.79 1.50 1.73
CA GLY A 105 5.34 2.09 2.98
C GLY A 105 4.73 3.49 2.85
N VAL A 106 5.02 4.20 1.76
CA VAL A 106 4.63 5.60 1.54
C VAL A 106 3.11 5.76 1.40
N ASN A 107 2.48 6.54 2.27
CA ASN A 107 1.09 6.99 2.12
C ASN A 107 1.01 8.34 1.38
N LEU A 108 -0.21 8.82 1.11
CA LEU A 108 -0.45 10.06 0.38
C LEU A 108 -0.67 11.24 1.35
N ALA A 109 0.39 11.63 2.06
CA ALA A 109 0.38 12.73 3.01
C ALA A 109 1.72 13.49 3.00
N ASP A 110 1.68 14.75 3.39
CA ASP A 110 2.82 15.68 3.30
C ASP A 110 3.98 15.32 4.22
N GLU A 111 3.75 14.52 5.26
CA GLU A 111 4.80 13.98 6.13
C GLU A 111 5.76 13.05 5.36
N TYR A 112 5.25 12.24 4.43
CA TYR A 112 6.07 11.31 3.63
C TYR A 112 6.97 12.02 2.59
N ILE A 113 6.73 13.29 2.34
CA ILE A 113 7.58 14.13 1.48
C ILE A 113 8.31 15.22 2.28
N ASN A 114 8.32 15.11 3.59
CA ASN A 114 8.98 16.04 4.54
C ASN A 114 8.51 17.50 4.41
N ARG A 115 7.25 17.73 4.04
CA ARG A 115 6.62 19.06 4.04
C ARG A 115 5.93 19.38 5.38
N LYS A 116 5.56 18.32 6.10
CA LYS A 116 4.99 18.40 7.45
C LYS A 116 5.89 17.60 8.38
N GLN A 117 6.54 18.24 9.33
CA GLN A 117 7.36 17.56 10.34
C GLN A 117 6.47 17.09 11.48
N ARG A 118 6.25 15.79 11.58
CA ARG A 118 5.48 15.17 12.66
C ARG A 118 6.39 14.45 13.66
N CYS A 119 7.34 13.67 13.17
CA CYS A 119 8.26 12.87 13.98
C CYS A 119 9.72 13.00 13.49
N GLY A 120 10.13 14.20 13.01
CA GLY A 120 11.45 14.44 12.42
C GLY A 120 11.46 14.23 10.91
N VAL A 121 12.63 13.86 10.36
CA VAL A 121 12.77 13.57 8.93
C VAL A 121 12.22 12.19 8.63
N TRP A 122 11.22 12.14 7.75
CA TRP A 122 10.61 10.90 7.30
C TRP A 122 11.40 10.30 6.14
N LYS A 123 11.75 9.04 6.26
CA LYS A 123 12.37 8.27 5.19
C LYS A 123 11.63 6.93 5.07
N ASP A 124 10.95 6.75 3.97
CA ASP A 124 10.20 5.55 3.66
C ASP A 124 10.63 4.99 2.30
N THR A 125 10.19 3.78 1.99
CA THR A 125 10.56 3.08 0.76
C THR A 125 9.33 2.86 -0.10
N GLY A 126 9.44 3.24 -1.37
CA GLY A 126 8.46 2.93 -2.41
C GLY A 126 9.13 2.18 -3.56
N LEU A 127 8.42 1.22 -4.10
CA LEU A 127 8.81 0.47 -5.28
C LEU A 127 7.97 0.90 -6.48
N MET A 128 8.59 1.00 -7.64
CA MET A 128 7.92 1.16 -8.93
C MET A 128 8.21 -0.08 -9.77
N LEU A 129 7.16 -0.78 -10.16
CA LEU A 129 7.19 -1.92 -11.05
C LEU A 129 6.74 -1.50 -12.45
N LYS A 130 7.30 -2.13 -13.46
CA LYS A 130 6.85 -2.00 -14.86
C LYS A 130 6.73 -3.39 -15.47
N GLY A 131 5.71 -3.58 -16.31
CA GLY A 131 5.51 -4.84 -17.02
C GLY A 131 4.58 -5.81 -16.32
N PRO A 132 4.63 -7.12 -16.65
CA PRO A 132 3.65 -8.13 -16.22
C PRO A 132 3.53 -8.29 -14.70
N GLY A 133 4.59 -8.01 -13.94
CA GLY A 133 4.58 -8.02 -12.48
C GLY A 133 3.62 -7.02 -11.83
N VAL A 134 3.05 -6.08 -12.60
CA VAL A 134 2.00 -5.15 -12.13
C VAL A 134 0.63 -5.81 -12.04
N TYR A 135 0.38 -6.87 -12.81
CA TYR A 135 -0.93 -7.53 -12.85
C TYR A 135 -1.40 -8.04 -11.48
N PRO A 136 -0.57 -8.71 -10.66
CA PRO A 136 -0.98 -9.10 -9.31
C PRO A 136 -1.42 -7.91 -8.43
N LEU A 137 -0.78 -6.74 -8.54
CA LEU A 137 -1.21 -5.53 -7.84
C LEU A 137 -2.57 -5.05 -8.34
N THR A 138 -2.80 -5.11 -9.65
CA THR A 138 -4.09 -4.77 -10.26
C THR A 138 -5.20 -5.69 -9.75
N VAL A 139 -4.96 -6.99 -9.73
CA VAL A 139 -5.93 -7.99 -9.22
C VAL A 139 -6.18 -7.80 -7.72
N THR A 140 -5.14 -7.51 -6.93
CA THR A 140 -5.28 -7.22 -5.51
C THR A 140 -6.21 -6.04 -5.27
N PHE A 141 -6.00 -4.93 -5.97
CA PHE A 141 -6.89 -3.77 -5.92
C PHE A 141 -8.34 -4.14 -6.32
N LEU A 142 -8.51 -4.82 -7.44
CA LEU A 142 -9.84 -5.16 -7.96
C LEU A 142 -10.60 -6.10 -7.02
N LYS A 143 -9.94 -7.07 -6.38
CA LYS A 143 -10.56 -7.93 -5.36
C LYS A 143 -11.11 -7.12 -4.18
N MET A 144 -10.31 -6.17 -3.66
CA MET A 144 -10.76 -5.31 -2.56
C MET A 144 -11.87 -4.35 -3.00
N TRP A 145 -11.74 -3.79 -4.21
CA TRP A 145 -12.79 -2.96 -4.80
C TRP A 145 -14.11 -3.72 -4.91
N ASP A 146 -14.09 -4.91 -5.47
CA ASP A 146 -15.28 -5.76 -5.64
C ASP A 146 -15.90 -6.13 -4.29
N PHE A 147 -15.06 -6.46 -3.29
CA PHE A 147 -15.51 -6.74 -1.94
C PHE A 147 -16.26 -5.55 -1.32
N VAL A 148 -15.70 -4.34 -1.42
CA VAL A 148 -16.31 -3.12 -0.84
C VAL A 148 -17.50 -2.62 -1.65
N ALA A 149 -17.45 -2.76 -2.98
CA ALA A 149 -18.50 -2.26 -3.88
C ALA A 149 -19.65 -3.25 -4.07
N GLY A 150 -19.49 -4.53 -3.68
CA GLY A 150 -20.45 -5.58 -3.96
C GLY A 150 -20.55 -5.90 -5.46
N THR A 151 -19.43 -5.81 -6.18
CA THR A 151 -19.34 -6.05 -7.63
C THR A 151 -18.51 -7.29 -7.94
N THR A 152 -18.51 -7.70 -9.20
CA THR A 152 -17.63 -8.75 -9.71
C THR A 152 -17.00 -8.25 -10.99
N THR A 153 -15.67 -8.22 -11.00
CA THR A 153 -14.88 -7.73 -12.13
C THR A 153 -14.24 -8.91 -12.87
N PRO A 154 -14.31 -8.97 -14.20
CA PRO A 154 -13.54 -9.94 -14.98
C PRO A 154 -12.07 -9.52 -14.99
N TYR A 155 -11.25 -10.06 -14.09
CA TYR A 155 -9.84 -9.63 -13.92
C TYR A 155 -9.01 -9.84 -15.19
N THR A 156 -9.39 -10.79 -16.02
CA THR A 156 -8.74 -11.07 -17.31
C THR A 156 -8.72 -9.87 -18.26
N ASP A 157 -9.70 -8.97 -18.15
CA ASP A 157 -9.78 -7.77 -18.98
C ASP A 157 -8.68 -6.73 -18.65
N TYR A 158 -8.00 -6.93 -17.53
CA TYR A 158 -6.92 -6.08 -17.02
C TYR A 158 -5.53 -6.70 -17.19
N MET A 159 -5.44 -7.83 -17.90
CA MET A 159 -4.14 -8.44 -18.18
C MET A 159 -3.27 -7.50 -19.03
N PRO A 160 -1.99 -7.32 -18.66
CA PRO A 160 -1.09 -6.47 -19.43
C PRO A 160 -0.88 -7.03 -20.83
N LEU A 161 -1.00 -6.17 -21.82
CA LEU A 161 -0.72 -6.50 -23.22
C LEU A 161 0.67 -5.98 -23.58
N GLY A 162 1.44 -6.76 -24.32
CA GLY A 162 2.75 -6.39 -24.84
C GLY A 162 3.91 -7.21 -24.26
N GLU A 163 5.04 -7.06 -24.90
CA GLU A 163 6.32 -7.63 -24.47
C GLU A 163 7.08 -6.62 -23.62
N TYR A 164 7.74 -7.09 -22.60
CA TYR A 164 8.55 -6.28 -21.70
C TYR A 164 9.91 -6.93 -21.54
N GLU A 165 10.96 -6.14 -21.68
CA GLU A 165 12.29 -6.57 -21.27
C GLU A 165 12.30 -6.70 -19.73
N ALA A 166 12.71 -7.87 -19.24
CA ALA A 166 12.76 -8.17 -17.81
C ALA A 166 14.07 -8.85 -17.46
N ASP A 167 14.66 -8.42 -16.34
CA ASP A 167 15.79 -9.07 -15.74
C ASP A 167 15.40 -9.49 -14.31
N GLY A 168 15.13 -10.79 -14.14
CA GLY A 168 14.71 -11.39 -12.88
C GLY A 168 13.19 -11.55 -12.73
N TYR A 169 12.79 -11.91 -11.51
CA TYR A 169 11.40 -12.24 -11.16
C TYR A 169 10.88 -11.31 -10.08
N VAL A 170 9.62 -10.92 -10.18
CA VAL A 170 8.87 -10.17 -9.17
C VAL A 170 7.57 -10.89 -8.90
N GLN A 171 7.32 -11.19 -7.63
CA GLN A 171 6.10 -11.87 -7.19
C GLN A 171 5.40 -11.01 -6.13
N PRO A 172 4.53 -10.06 -6.54
CA PRO A 172 3.66 -9.37 -5.59
C PRO A 172 2.67 -10.35 -4.97
N TYR A 173 2.50 -10.26 -3.66
CA TYR A 173 1.48 -11.01 -2.93
C TYR A 173 0.80 -10.10 -1.91
N CYS A 174 -0.33 -10.53 -1.40
CA CYS A 174 -1.03 -9.89 -0.29
C CYS A 174 -1.38 -10.94 0.76
N ASP A 175 -1.53 -10.48 1.98
CA ASP A 175 -1.98 -11.29 3.10
C ASP A 175 -3.35 -10.83 3.57
N SER A 176 -4.09 -11.73 4.23
CA SER A 176 -5.43 -11.47 4.74
C SER A 176 -5.64 -12.21 6.06
N PRO A 177 -6.19 -11.56 7.09
CA PRO A 177 -6.54 -12.25 8.33
C PRO A 177 -7.79 -13.13 8.18
N LEU A 178 -8.40 -13.19 7.00
CA LEU A 178 -9.66 -13.90 6.74
C LEU A 178 -9.45 -15.28 6.11
N ASP A 179 -8.23 -15.61 5.72
CA ASP A 179 -7.84 -16.95 5.29
C ASP A 179 -6.97 -17.63 6.36
N GLY A 180 -6.70 -18.90 6.23
CA GLY A 180 -5.91 -19.68 7.18
C GLY A 180 -4.42 -19.73 6.87
N GLU A 181 -3.93 -18.87 5.96
CA GLU A 181 -2.56 -18.91 5.46
C GLU A 181 -1.79 -17.63 5.83
N ALA A 182 -0.76 -17.75 6.65
CA ALA A 182 0.14 -16.65 7.03
C ALA A 182 1.22 -16.45 5.95
N VAL A 183 0.85 -15.93 4.78
CA VAL A 183 1.73 -15.82 3.61
C VAL A 183 2.92 -14.89 3.89
N ALA A 184 2.70 -13.74 4.51
CA ALA A 184 3.76 -12.77 4.79
C ALA A 184 4.78 -13.32 5.78
N GLU A 185 4.31 -13.94 6.86
CA GLU A 185 5.18 -14.58 7.87
C GLU A 185 6.02 -15.69 7.24
N SER A 186 5.36 -16.60 6.50
CA SER A 186 6.02 -17.70 5.80
C SER A 186 7.10 -17.20 4.83
N ALA A 187 6.84 -16.10 4.10
CA ALA A 187 7.80 -15.49 3.21
C ALA A 187 9.01 -14.92 3.96
N TYR A 188 8.80 -14.22 5.08
CA TYR A 188 9.88 -13.68 5.91
C TYR A 188 10.73 -14.80 6.54
N LEU A 189 10.09 -15.83 7.10
CA LEU A 189 10.80 -16.99 7.65
C LEU A 189 11.62 -17.70 6.58
N ASN A 190 11.07 -17.86 5.37
CA ASN A 190 11.80 -18.45 4.25
C ASN A 190 13.05 -17.64 3.89
N VAL A 191 12.96 -16.30 3.81
CA VAL A 191 14.12 -15.42 3.56
C VAL A 191 15.16 -15.59 4.65
N LEU A 192 14.78 -15.60 5.93
CA LEU A 192 15.69 -15.77 7.07
C LEU A 192 16.41 -17.12 7.04
N GLN A 193 15.73 -18.21 6.69
CA GLN A 193 16.31 -19.56 6.60
C GLN A 193 17.32 -19.70 5.47
N HIS A 194 17.16 -18.93 4.38
CA HIS A 194 18.05 -18.98 3.22
C HIS A 194 19.16 -17.93 3.24
N ALA A 195 19.12 -16.98 4.18
CA ALA A 195 20.17 -15.98 4.32
C ALA A 195 21.53 -16.60 4.64
N ARG A 196 22.60 -16.10 3.98
CA ARG A 196 23.96 -16.61 4.15
C ARG A 196 24.91 -15.54 4.69
N ASP A 197 24.80 -14.32 4.17
CA ASP A 197 25.73 -13.25 4.46
C ASP A 197 25.14 -12.23 5.43
N TYR A 198 23.97 -11.66 5.09
CA TYR A 198 23.34 -10.65 5.94
C TYR A 198 21.81 -10.62 5.81
N VAL A 199 21.17 -10.11 6.87
CA VAL A 199 19.75 -9.74 6.92
C VAL A 199 19.63 -8.36 7.54
N TYR A 200 19.15 -7.38 6.79
CA TYR A 200 18.90 -6.02 7.26
C TYR A 200 17.42 -5.72 7.25
N ILE A 201 16.87 -5.43 8.42
CA ILE A 201 15.45 -5.15 8.62
C ILE A 201 15.30 -3.69 9.04
N VAL A 202 14.48 -2.95 8.29
CA VAL A 202 14.08 -1.58 8.64
C VAL A 202 12.58 -1.59 8.81
N THR A 203 12.10 -1.33 10.02
CA THR A 203 10.68 -1.38 10.34
C THR A 203 10.29 -0.29 11.34
N PRO A 204 9.12 0.36 11.17
CA PRO A 204 8.64 1.34 12.15
C PRO A 204 8.24 0.67 13.47
N TYR A 205 7.81 -0.59 13.45
CA TYR A 205 7.37 -1.33 14.63
C TYR A 205 7.93 -2.75 14.58
N LEU A 206 8.72 -3.10 15.58
CA LEU A 206 9.25 -4.45 15.74
C LEU A 206 8.29 -5.27 16.62
N ILE A 207 7.16 -5.65 16.04
CA ILE A 207 6.16 -6.50 16.69
C ILE A 207 6.26 -7.88 16.03
N VAL A 208 6.99 -8.78 16.66
CA VAL A 208 7.31 -10.10 16.13
C VAL A 208 6.82 -11.18 17.11
N ASP A 209 6.42 -12.32 16.57
CA ASP A 209 6.07 -13.50 17.32
C ASP A 209 7.31 -14.33 17.74
N ASN A 210 7.06 -15.45 18.39
CA ASN A 210 8.13 -16.31 18.88
C ASN A 210 8.89 -17.01 17.75
N GLU A 211 8.22 -17.36 16.70
CA GLU A 211 8.77 -18.01 15.50
C GLU A 211 9.76 -17.09 14.80
N MET A 212 9.39 -15.85 14.60
CA MET A 212 10.25 -14.82 13.99
C MET A 212 11.46 -14.50 14.87
N VAL A 213 11.27 -14.35 16.19
CA VAL A 213 12.40 -14.14 17.13
C VAL A 213 13.37 -15.31 17.06
N THR A 214 12.87 -16.54 17.05
CA THR A 214 13.69 -17.75 16.97
C THR A 214 14.49 -17.79 15.67
N ALA A 215 13.85 -17.50 14.53
CA ALA A 215 14.50 -17.48 13.22
C ALA A 215 15.62 -16.43 13.14
N LEU A 216 15.36 -15.21 13.63
CA LEU A 216 16.36 -14.13 13.70
C LEU A 216 17.56 -14.52 14.57
N CYS A 217 17.31 -15.09 15.75
CA CYS A 217 18.36 -15.56 16.65
C CYS A 217 19.20 -16.70 16.04
N LEU A 218 18.55 -17.64 15.35
CA LEU A 218 19.25 -18.74 14.67
C LEU A 218 20.09 -18.23 13.52
N ALA A 219 19.59 -17.33 12.68
CA ALA A 219 20.36 -16.71 11.60
C ALA A 219 21.62 -16.03 12.16
N ALA A 220 21.50 -15.21 13.20
CA ALA A 220 22.62 -14.53 13.84
C ALA A 220 23.64 -15.53 14.45
N LYS A 221 23.18 -16.56 15.14
CA LYS A 221 24.05 -17.62 15.72
C LYS A 221 24.71 -18.46 14.65
N SER A 222 24.16 -18.54 13.45
CA SER A 222 24.74 -19.23 12.30
C SER A 222 25.78 -18.39 11.55
N GLY A 223 26.04 -17.15 12.01
CA GLY A 223 27.05 -16.26 11.43
C GLY A 223 26.56 -15.27 10.41
N VAL A 224 25.22 -15.17 10.21
CA VAL A 224 24.60 -14.14 9.36
C VAL A 224 24.65 -12.78 10.07
N ASP A 225 25.07 -11.71 9.38
CA ASP A 225 25.03 -10.33 9.91
C ASP A 225 23.58 -9.84 9.97
N VAL A 226 22.93 -9.98 11.12
CA VAL A 226 21.55 -9.56 11.34
C VAL A 226 21.52 -8.16 11.95
N ARG A 227 20.92 -7.21 11.22
CA ARG A 227 20.74 -5.81 11.71
C ARG A 227 19.28 -5.39 11.63
N ILE A 228 18.81 -4.79 12.72
CA ILE A 228 17.44 -4.27 12.82
C ILE A 228 17.51 -2.77 13.12
N LEU A 229 16.84 -1.98 12.31
CA LEU A 229 16.74 -0.53 12.47
C LEU A 229 15.29 -0.16 12.74
N THR A 230 15.07 0.47 13.89
CA THR A 230 13.77 1.04 14.29
C THR A 230 13.88 2.56 14.44
N PRO A 231 12.77 3.34 14.37
CA PRO A 231 12.79 4.78 14.59
C PRO A 231 13.31 5.17 15.98
N GLY A 232 14.16 6.18 16.05
CA GLY A 232 14.63 6.74 17.32
C GLY A 232 13.63 7.67 18.01
N VAL A 233 12.61 8.14 17.28
CA VAL A 233 11.52 8.99 17.81
C VAL A 233 10.22 8.22 17.71
N PRO A 234 9.59 7.81 18.83
CA PRO A 234 8.34 7.06 18.80
C PRO A 234 7.18 7.96 18.35
N ASP A 235 6.41 7.48 17.37
CA ASP A 235 5.18 8.13 16.92
C ASP A 235 3.96 7.70 17.74
N LYS A 236 4.04 6.51 18.38
CA LYS A 236 3.00 5.89 19.21
C LYS A 236 3.62 5.38 20.51
N TRP A 237 3.46 6.13 21.59
CA TRP A 237 4.05 5.81 22.90
C TRP A 237 3.72 4.37 23.37
N TYR A 238 2.51 3.87 23.08
CA TYR A 238 2.03 2.54 23.52
C TYR A 238 2.63 1.36 22.75
N VAL A 239 3.40 1.61 21.70
CA VAL A 239 4.08 0.55 20.89
C VAL A 239 5.49 0.30 21.39
N TYR A 240 6.08 1.27 22.13
CA TYR A 240 7.47 1.24 22.58
C TYR A 240 7.65 0.91 24.07
N TYR A 241 6.56 0.52 24.75
CA TYR A 241 6.59 0.11 26.16
C TYR A 241 6.09 -1.32 26.35
#